data_8402edc575c7bd1ace7e392449385a88
#
_entry.id   8402edc575c7bd1ace7e392449385a88
#
_cell.length_a   1.000
_cell.length_b   1.000
_cell.length_c   1.000
_cell.angle_alpha   90.00
_cell.angle_beta   90.00
_cell.angle_gamma   90.00
#
_symmetry.space_group_name_H-M   'P 1'
#
loop_
_entity.id
_entity.type
_entity.pdbx_description
1 polymer ?
#
loop_
_entity_poly.entity_id
_entity_poly.type
_entity_poly.pdbx_seq_one_letter_code
_entity_poly.pdbx_strand_id
1 'polypeptide(L)'
;MSKILKQLKIVGLVLLLALTLQSNSAIVYAGEKSNVGGDFTLTDHNGKKFELQQLRGKLVLIFFGYTFCPDICPTELSSLAKVLRSLGDDAEKVSALFISVDPERDTPDKLKNYVPFFSPNLIGLTGSESEISAVADAYRVQTKIHSKKKDSEYYLVDHSANLYVLGADGKMLNIIPFGLPTEHILQVVKNEINHLNKL
;
A
#
# COMPACT_ATOMS: atom_id res chain seq x y z
N MET A 1 -44.13 -58.01 9.59
CA MET A 1 -44.46 -56.55 9.63
C MET A 1 -43.62 -55.73 10.64
N SER A 2 -43.06 -56.25 11.72
CA SER A 2 -42.43 -55.43 12.77
C SER A 2 -40.97 -55.04 12.48
N LYS A 3 -40.20 -55.83 11.71
CA LYS A 3 -38.76 -55.50 11.40
C LYS A 3 -38.61 -54.38 10.38
N ILE A 4 -39.49 -54.28 9.38
CA ILE A 4 -39.47 -53.26 8.35
C ILE A 4 -39.84 -51.88 8.97
N LEU A 5 -40.79 -51.82 9.89
CA LEU A 5 -41.18 -50.60 10.57
C LEU A 5 -40.04 -50.03 11.47
N LYS A 6 -39.27 -50.92 12.11
CA LYS A 6 -38.06 -50.51 12.89
C LYS A 6 -36.95 -49.97 12.02
N GLN A 7 -36.70 -50.59 10.87
CA GLN A 7 -35.69 -50.12 9.92
C GLN A 7 -36.06 -48.73 9.35
N LEU A 8 -37.32 -48.49 8.98
CA LEU A 8 -37.80 -47.19 8.51
C LEU A 8 -37.64 -46.07 9.55
N LYS A 9 -37.90 -46.38 10.84
CA LYS A 9 -37.73 -45.42 11.93
C LYS A 9 -36.25 -45.06 12.18
N ILE A 10 -35.31 -46.03 12.05
CA ILE A 10 -33.87 -45.80 12.21
C ILE A 10 -33.34 -44.98 11.04
N VAL A 11 -33.74 -45.28 9.80
CA VAL A 11 -33.33 -44.50 8.61
C VAL A 11 -33.86 -43.07 8.68
N GLY A 12 -35.11 -42.87 9.11
CA GLY A 12 -35.69 -41.54 9.30
C GLY A 12 -34.97 -40.72 10.39
N LEU A 13 -34.56 -41.36 11.49
CA LEU A 13 -33.84 -40.71 12.58
C LEU A 13 -32.40 -40.30 12.14
N VAL A 14 -31.73 -41.14 11.37
CA VAL A 14 -30.38 -40.84 10.83
C VAL A 14 -30.45 -39.73 9.80
N LEU A 15 -31.47 -39.67 8.94
CA LEU A 15 -31.69 -38.58 7.99
C LEU A 15 -32.01 -37.24 8.70
N LEU A 16 -32.80 -37.28 9.79
CA LEU A 16 -33.07 -36.09 10.58
C LEU A 16 -31.82 -35.57 11.31
N LEU A 17 -30.96 -36.45 11.82
CA LEU A 17 -29.68 -36.06 12.44
C LEU A 17 -28.68 -35.49 11.42
N ALA A 18 -28.70 -35.97 10.19
CA ALA A 18 -27.79 -35.47 9.12
C ALA A 18 -28.17 -34.05 8.65
N LEU A 19 -29.47 -33.67 8.71
CA LEU A 19 -29.92 -32.32 8.36
C LEU A 19 -29.58 -31.25 9.41
N THR A 20 -29.32 -31.64 10.66
CA THR A 20 -28.98 -30.65 11.72
C THR A 20 -27.51 -30.33 11.81
N LEU A 21 -26.62 -31.03 11.07
CA LEU A 21 -25.19 -30.83 11.07
C LEU A 21 -24.69 -29.89 9.96
N GLN A 22 -25.58 -29.31 9.17
CA GLN A 22 -25.23 -28.19 8.29
C GLN A 22 -25.31 -26.85 9.06
N SER A 23 -24.59 -26.77 10.18
CA SER A 23 -24.23 -25.51 10.75
C SER A 23 -23.29 -24.85 9.72
N ASN A 24 -23.82 -23.96 8.89
CA ASN A 24 -23.03 -23.01 8.11
C ASN A 24 -22.17 -22.24 9.11
N SER A 25 -20.97 -22.74 9.36
CA SER A 25 -19.89 -21.92 9.90
C SER A 25 -19.55 -20.92 8.81
N ALA A 26 -20.37 -19.88 8.67
CA ALA A 26 -19.93 -18.64 8.07
C ALA A 26 -18.77 -18.17 8.95
N ILE A 27 -17.55 -18.48 8.52
CA ILE A 27 -16.36 -17.84 9.04
C ILE A 27 -16.55 -16.38 8.65
N VAL A 28 -17.15 -15.61 9.57
CA VAL A 28 -17.07 -14.16 9.52
C VAL A 28 -15.60 -13.87 9.74
N TYR A 29 -14.88 -13.65 8.64
CA TYR A 29 -13.64 -12.90 8.68
C TYR A 29 -14.04 -11.50 9.16
N ALA A 30 -14.12 -11.34 10.46
CA ALA A 30 -13.99 -10.03 11.07
C ALA A 30 -12.60 -9.55 10.61
N GLY A 31 -12.60 -8.70 9.57
CA GLY A 31 -11.38 -8.09 9.10
C GLY A 31 -10.78 -7.40 10.31
N GLU A 32 -9.72 -7.96 10.88
CA GLU A 32 -8.83 -7.19 11.74
C GLU A 32 -8.54 -5.93 10.94
N LYS A 33 -8.96 -4.78 11.47
CA LYS A 33 -8.52 -3.49 10.95
C LYS A 33 -7.00 -3.58 10.92
N SER A 34 -6.43 -3.79 9.73
CA SER A 34 -5.00 -3.91 9.60
C SER A 34 -4.43 -2.59 10.12
N ASN A 35 -3.69 -2.65 11.25
CA ASN A 35 -2.96 -1.52 11.79
C ASN A 35 -1.74 -1.19 10.89
N VAL A 36 -1.91 -1.29 9.56
CA VAL A 36 -0.89 -0.91 8.59
C VAL A 36 -1.06 0.54 8.24
N GLY A 37 0.03 1.30 8.33
CA GLY A 37 0.03 2.73 8.07
C GLY A 37 -0.06 3.54 9.35
N GLY A 38 -0.41 4.79 9.22
CA GLY A 38 -0.50 5.77 10.30
C GLY A 38 0.15 7.08 9.89
N ASP A 39 -0.04 8.09 10.73
CA ASP A 39 0.58 9.39 10.51
C ASP A 39 2.10 9.34 10.72
N PHE A 40 2.79 10.16 9.97
CA PHE A 40 4.23 10.32 10.09
C PHE A 40 4.66 11.76 9.81
N THR A 41 5.86 12.06 10.26
CA THR A 41 6.58 13.31 9.95
C THR A 41 7.91 12.94 9.34
N LEU A 42 8.23 13.54 8.18
CA LEU A 42 9.49 13.36 7.45
C LEU A 42 9.96 14.73 6.91
N THR A 43 11.06 14.73 6.15
CA THR A 43 11.57 15.91 5.44
C THR A 43 11.25 15.76 3.95
N ASP A 44 10.68 16.80 3.33
CA ASP A 44 10.41 16.81 1.90
C ASP A 44 11.68 17.13 1.08
N HIS A 45 11.57 16.95 -0.24
CA HIS A 45 12.66 17.24 -1.17
C HIS A 45 13.05 18.72 -1.28
N ASN A 46 12.34 19.63 -0.59
CA ASN A 46 12.72 21.03 -0.44
C ASN A 46 13.38 21.33 0.92
N GLY A 47 13.64 20.29 1.72
CA GLY A 47 14.22 20.43 3.06
C GLY A 47 13.23 20.91 4.12
N LYS A 48 11.92 20.86 3.84
CA LYS A 48 10.89 21.31 4.78
C LYS A 48 10.30 20.12 5.51
N LYS A 49 9.85 20.37 6.75
CA LYS A 49 9.05 19.42 7.52
C LYS A 49 7.78 19.07 6.74
N PHE A 50 7.51 17.81 6.58
CA PHE A 50 6.31 17.25 5.95
C PHE A 50 5.56 16.39 6.96
N GLU A 51 4.28 16.62 7.11
CA GLU A 51 3.37 15.83 7.95
C GLU A 51 2.27 15.24 7.07
N LEU A 52 2.05 13.92 7.15
CA LEU A 52 1.02 13.25 6.33
C LEU A 52 -0.36 13.86 6.55
N GLN A 53 -0.63 14.36 7.77
CA GLN A 53 -1.90 15.00 8.13
C GLN A 53 -2.27 16.20 7.26
N GLN A 54 -1.29 16.90 6.67
CA GLN A 54 -1.56 18.05 5.77
C GLN A 54 -2.25 17.63 4.46
N LEU A 55 -2.26 16.33 4.14
CA LEU A 55 -2.94 15.77 2.97
C LEU A 55 -4.35 15.25 3.29
N ARG A 56 -4.90 15.51 4.47
CA ARG A 56 -6.28 15.13 4.76
C ARG A 56 -7.24 15.73 3.76
N GLY A 57 -8.26 14.97 3.40
CA GLY A 57 -9.21 15.31 2.32
C GLY A 57 -8.78 14.84 0.95
N LYS A 58 -7.56 14.34 0.78
CA LYS A 58 -7.06 13.77 -0.48
C LYS A 58 -6.83 12.27 -0.36
N LEU A 59 -6.93 11.59 -1.48
CA LEU A 59 -6.37 10.25 -1.64
C LEU A 59 -4.85 10.35 -1.68
N VAL A 60 -4.14 9.49 -0.95
CA VAL A 60 -2.67 9.52 -0.93
C VAL A 60 -2.12 8.20 -1.45
N LEU A 61 -1.27 8.29 -2.46
CA LEU A 61 -0.53 7.17 -3.03
C LEU A 61 0.90 7.22 -2.51
N ILE A 62 1.36 6.15 -1.84
CA ILE A 62 2.72 6.09 -1.27
C ILE A 62 3.49 4.95 -1.91
N PHE A 63 4.66 5.25 -2.42
CA PHE A 63 5.63 4.27 -2.88
C PHE A 63 6.93 4.41 -2.10
N PHE A 64 7.43 3.30 -1.55
CA PHE A 64 8.73 3.23 -0.88
C PHE A 64 9.78 2.75 -1.88
N GLY A 65 10.92 3.42 -1.91
CA GLY A 65 12.00 3.09 -2.84
C GLY A 65 13.26 3.87 -2.55
N TYR A 66 14.21 3.89 -3.48
CA TYR A 66 15.43 4.69 -3.37
C TYR A 66 15.94 5.09 -4.76
N THR A 67 16.69 6.21 -4.85
CA THR A 67 17.08 6.79 -6.15
C THR A 67 18.09 5.95 -6.92
N PHE A 68 18.87 5.13 -6.24
CA PHE A 68 19.86 4.21 -6.85
C PHE A 68 19.31 2.87 -7.30
N CYS A 69 17.99 2.65 -7.17
CA CYS A 69 17.35 1.42 -7.62
C CYS A 69 17.43 1.33 -9.16
N PRO A 70 18.01 0.25 -9.72
CA PRO A 70 18.28 0.20 -11.15
C PRO A 70 17.05 -0.13 -12.01
N ASP A 71 15.96 -0.65 -11.46
CA ASP A 71 14.86 -1.24 -12.25
C ASP A 71 13.47 -0.98 -11.66
N ILE A 72 13.14 -1.54 -10.51
CA ILE A 72 11.77 -1.58 -9.97
C ILE A 72 11.25 -0.17 -9.68
N CYS A 73 12.04 0.69 -9.00
CA CYS A 73 11.59 2.02 -8.61
C CYS A 73 11.27 2.92 -9.81
N PRO A 74 12.13 3.08 -10.84
CA PRO A 74 11.78 3.89 -11.99
C PRO A 74 10.60 3.33 -12.79
N THR A 75 10.43 2.00 -12.82
CA THR A 75 9.29 1.36 -13.49
C THR A 75 7.98 1.70 -12.78
N GLU A 76 7.92 1.54 -11.46
CA GLU A 76 6.70 1.83 -10.68
C GLU A 76 6.38 3.32 -10.65
N LEU A 77 7.38 4.20 -10.48
CA LEU A 77 7.19 5.65 -10.55
C LEU A 77 6.71 6.11 -11.93
N SER A 78 7.15 5.47 -13.00
CA SER A 78 6.63 5.73 -14.36
C SER A 78 5.18 5.32 -14.51
N SER A 79 4.78 4.18 -13.93
CA SER A 79 3.38 3.73 -13.89
C SER A 79 2.52 4.69 -13.07
N LEU A 80 2.98 5.09 -11.88
CA LEU A 80 2.31 6.06 -11.03
C LEU A 80 2.13 7.42 -11.76
N ALA A 81 3.16 7.90 -12.45
CA ALA A 81 3.09 9.12 -13.25
C ALA A 81 2.07 9.03 -14.38
N LYS A 82 1.93 7.87 -15.03
CA LYS A 82 0.87 7.63 -16.05
C LYS A 82 -0.51 7.67 -15.39
N VAL A 83 -0.69 7.03 -14.22
CA VAL A 83 -1.94 7.10 -13.46
C VAL A 83 -2.32 8.54 -13.18
N LEU A 84 -1.43 9.33 -12.58
CA LEU A 84 -1.68 10.73 -12.24
C LEU A 84 -2.09 11.56 -13.46
N ARG A 85 -1.41 11.39 -14.61
CA ARG A 85 -1.79 12.07 -15.87
C ARG A 85 -3.17 11.64 -16.39
N SER A 86 -3.51 10.36 -16.24
CA SER A 86 -4.79 9.80 -16.73
C SER A 86 -6.00 10.17 -15.89
N LEU A 87 -5.78 10.76 -14.71
CA LEU A 87 -6.84 11.26 -13.83
C LEU A 87 -7.41 12.60 -14.32
N GLY A 88 -6.68 13.37 -15.15
CA GLY A 88 -7.13 14.70 -15.58
C GLY A 88 -7.40 15.62 -14.38
N ASP A 89 -8.59 16.22 -14.34
CA ASP A 89 -9.00 17.14 -13.26
C ASP A 89 -9.08 16.44 -11.89
N ASP A 90 -9.33 15.14 -11.86
CA ASP A 90 -9.34 14.37 -10.61
C ASP A 90 -7.95 14.24 -9.96
N ALA A 91 -6.87 14.56 -10.68
CA ALA A 91 -5.51 14.55 -10.12
C ALA A 91 -5.34 15.52 -8.93
N GLU A 92 -6.13 16.57 -8.83
CA GLU A 92 -6.12 17.50 -7.69
C GLU A 92 -6.59 16.85 -6.39
N LYS A 93 -7.39 15.78 -6.48
CA LYS A 93 -7.88 14.99 -5.34
C LYS A 93 -6.87 13.95 -4.85
N VAL A 94 -5.74 13.81 -5.55
CA VAL A 94 -4.73 12.78 -5.27
C VAL A 94 -3.39 13.43 -4.98
N SER A 95 -2.70 12.93 -3.98
CA SER A 95 -1.29 13.26 -3.70
C SER A 95 -0.45 12.00 -3.83
N ALA A 96 0.72 12.11 -4.45
CA ALA A 96 1.65 11.00 -4.61
C ALA A 96 2.95 11.27 -3.86
N LEU A 97 3.38 10.30 -3.06
CA LEU A 97 4.55 10.37 -2.22
C LEU A 97 5.55 9.27 -2.62
N PHE A 98 6.81 9.66 -2.75
CA PHE A 98 7.94 8.75 -2.84
C PHE A 98 8.74 8.85 -1.53
N ILE A 99 8.74 7.80 -0.72
CA ILE A 99 9.48 7.75 0.55
C ILE A 99 10.76 6.96 0.35
N SER A 100 11.90 7.61 0.54
CA SER A 100 13.19 6.92 0.43
C SER A 100 13.38 5.95 1.59
N VAL A 101 13.84 4.73 1.27
CA VAL A 101 14.30 3.72 2.23
C VAL A 101 15.82 3.72 2.40
N ASP A 102 16.50 4.70 1.80
CA ASP A 102 17.95 4.85 1.83
C ASP A 102 18.34 6.32 2.14
N PRO A 103 18.06 6.79 3.35
CA PRO A 103 18.26 8.19 3.71
C PRO A 103 19.73 8.62 3.70
N GLU A 104 20.67 7.67 3.72
CA GLU A 104 22.09 7.96 3.65
C GLU A 104 22.48 8.55 2.29
N ARG A 105 21.93 8.02 1.18
CA ARG A 105 22.21 8.51 -0.18
C ARG A 105 21.14 9.47 -0.69
N ASP A 106 19.91 9.33 -0.25
CA ASP A 106 18.77 10.10 -0.74
C ASP A 106 18.50 11.32 0.13
N THR A 107 19.39 12.31 -0.01
CA THR A 107 19.21 13.61 0.63
C THR A 107 18.03 14.38 0.00
N PRO A 108 17.49 15.44 0.64
CA PRO A 108 16.47 16.30 0.04
C PRO A 108 16.87 16.81 -1.35
N ASP A 109 18.10 17.27 -1.52
CA ASP A 109 18.60 17.77 -2.82
C ASP A 109 18.65 16.66 -3.88
N LYS A 110 18.99 15.44 -3.49
CA LYS A 110 18.96 14.28 -4.39
C LYS A 110 17.53 13.99 -4.86
N LEU A 111 16.58 13.94 -3.94
CA LEU A 111 15.18 13.73 -4.24
C LEU A 111 14.59 14.87 -5.09
N LYS A 112 14.97 16.12 -4.81
CA LYS A 112 14.56 17.29 -5.58
C LYS A 112 14.92 17.21 -7.07
N ASN A 113 16.02 16.54 -7.37
CA ASN A 113 16.45 16.31 -8.74
C ASN A 113 15.85 15.02 -9.34
N TYR A 114 15.36 14.09 -8.53
CA TYR A 114 14.89 12.79 -8.96
C TYR A 114 13.38 12.76 -9.24
N VAL A 115 12.55 13.19 -8.27
CA VAL A 115 11.10 13.02 -8.39
C VAL A 115 10.45 13.76 -9.55
N PRO A 116 10.94 14.97 -10.00
CA PRO A 116 10.31 15.67 -11.12
C PRO A 116 10.45 14.96 -12.48
N PHE A 117 11.40 14.02 -12.62
CA PHE A 117 11.51 13.21 -13.84
C PHE A 117 10.26 12.37 -14.09
N PHE A 118 9.53 12.01 -13.05
CA PHE A 118 8.32 11.20 -13.15
C PHE A 118 7.07 12.09 -13.18
N SER A 119 6.94 12.98 -12.20
CA SER A 119 5.81 13.90 -12.13
C SER A 119 6.17 15.14 -11.32
N PRO A 120 5.77 16.35 -11.77
CA PRO A 120 5.96 17.58 -10.99
C PRO A 120 5.16 17.55 -9.66
N ASN A 121 4.14 16.72 -9.57
CA ASN A 121 3.28 16.59 -8.38
C ASN A 121 3.71 15.45 -7.45
N LEU A 122 4.82 14.77 -7.74
CA LEU A 122 5.38 13.73 -6.88
C LEU A 122 6.20 14.38 -5.77
N ILE A 123 5.87 14.08 -4.52
CA ILE A 123 6.59 14.59 -3.35
C ILE A 123 7.59 13.54 -2.91
N GLY A 124 8.89 13.87 -2.98
CA GLY A 124 9.96 13.04 -2.43
C GLY A 124 10.14 13.31 -0.95
N LEU A 125 10.23 12.26 -0.15
CA LEU A 125 10.38 12.31 1.30
C LEU A 125 11.59 11.51 1.76
N THR A 126 12.34 12.06 2.70
CA THR A 126 13.46 11.43 3.40
C THR A 126 13.46 11.86 4.87
N GLY A 127 14.42 11.38 5.64
CA GLY A 127 14.55 11.72 7.05
C GLY A 127 15.82 11.11 7.64
N SER A 128 15.92 11.07 8.94
CA SER A 128 16.93 10.24 9.61
C SER A 128 16.63 8.75 9.42
N GLU A 129 17.64 7.91 9.61
CA GLU A 129 17.47 6.46 9.55
C GLU A 129 16.37 5.96 10.50
N SER A 130 16.30 6.51 11.72
CA SER A 130 15.27 6.17 12.70
C SER A 130 13.86 6.59 12.27
N GLU A 131 13.69 7.75 11.64
CA GLU A 131 12.40 8.22 11.13
C GLU A 131 11.92 7.33 9.97
N ILE A 132 12.81 7.02 9.04
CA ILE A 132 12.51 6.14 7.89
C ILE A 132 12.17 4.74 8.36
N SER A 133 12.96 4.17 9.30
CA SER A 133 12.67 2.85 9.87
C SER A 133 11.30 2.81 10.56
N ALA A 134 10.97 3.81 11.36
CA ALA A 134 9.69 3.89 12.05
C ALA A 134 8.50 3.93 11.06
N VAL A 135 8.63 4.69 9.97
CA VAL A 135 7.60 4.75 8.92
C VAL A 135 7.52 3.43 8.15
N ALA A 136 8.66 2.85 7.77
CA ALA A 136 8.71 1.56 7.09
C ALA A 136 8.03 0.45 7.93
N ASP A 137 8.31 0.40 9.23
CA ASP A 137 7.71 -0.56 10.16
C ASP A 137 6.19 -0.36 10.27
N ALA A 138 5.71 0.89 10.40
CA ALA A 138 4.28 1.21 10.46
C ALA A 138 3.54 0.75 9.19
N TYR A 139 4.17 0.88 8.02
CA TYR A 139 3.63 0.44 6.73
C TYR A 139 3.98 -1.00 6.38
N ARG A 140 4.68 -1.73 7.28
CA ARG A 140 5.16 -3.11 7.08
C ARG A 140 6.02 -3.26 5.82
N VAL A 141 6.80 -2.24 5.51
CA VAL A 141 7.78 -2.25 4.44
C VAL A 141 9.02 -2.98 4.93
N GLN A 142 9.33 -4.10 4.30
CA GLN A 142 10.57 -4.81 4.57
C GLN A 142 11.71 -4.16 3.80
N THR A 143 12.83 -3.92 4.46
CA THR A 143 14.04 -3.37 3.84
C THR A 143 15.26 -4.21 4.23
N LYS A 144 16.19 -4.40 3.30
CA LYS A 144 17.44 -5.11 3.55
C LYS A 144 18.55 -4.56 2.68
N ILE A 145 19.60 -4.07 3.31
CA ILE A 145 20.79 -3.61 2.60
C ILE A 145 21.65 -4.82 2.21
N HIS A 146 21.99 -4.93 0.92
CA HIS A 146 22.88 -5.96 0.41
C HIS A 146 24.31 -5.46 0.31
N SER A 147 25.25 -6.26 0.85
CA SER A 147 26.70 -6.17 0.59
C SER A 147 27.30 -4.77 0.72
N LYS A 148 26.82 -3.97 1.68
CA LYS A 148 27.48 -2.69 1.98
C LYS A 148 28.87 -3.01 2.52
N LYS A 149 29.88 -2.93 1.64
CA LYS A 149 31.27 -2.92 2.09
C LYS A 149 31.51 -1.60 2.81
N LYS A 150 32.34 -1.63 3.85
CA LYS A 150 32.77 -0.42 4.54
C LYS A 150 33.33 0.55 3.50
N ASP A 151 32.82 1.77 3.48
CA ASP A 151 33.20 2.84 2.54
C ASP A 151 32.78 2.65 1.06
N SER A 152 31.81 1.76 0.77
CA SER A 152 31.27 1.62 -0.58
C SER A 152 29.99 2.44 -0.77
N GLU A 153 29.99 3.34 -1.74
CA GLU A 153 28.79 4.04 -2.21
C GLU A 153 27.88 3.12 -3.05
N TYR A 154 28.38 1.96 -3.48
CA TYR A 154 27.67 1.01 -4.32
C TYR A 154 27.11 -0.15 -3.46
N TYR A 155 25.84 -0.05 -3.13
CA TYR A 155 25.07 -1.14 -2.51
C TYR A 155 23.62 -1.11 -3.01
N LEU A 156 22.94 -2.25 -2.92
CA LEU A 156 21.53 -2.39 -3.25
C LEU A 156 20.72 -2.51 -1.96
N VAL A 157 19.50 -2.01 -2.01
CA VAL A 157 18.52 -2.15 -0.93
C VAL A 157 17.33 -2.93 -1.46
N ASP A 158 17.11 -4.15 -0.94
CA ASP A 158 15.85 -4.84 -1.16
C ASP A 158 14.77 -4.15 -0.34
N HIS A 159 13.62 -3.94 -0.95
CA HIS A 159 12.47 -3.37 -0.26
C HIS A 159 11.17 -3.92 -0.81
N SER A 160 10.11 -3.87 0.01
CA SER A 160 8.76 -4.14 -0.47
C SER A 160 8.35 -3.10 -1.51
N ALA A 161 7.94 -3.55 -2.70
CA ALA A 161 7.64 -2.68 -3.84
C ALA A 161 6.13 -2.47 -4.07
N ASN A 162 5.35 -2.44 -2.99
CA ASN A 162 3.92 -2.19 -3.07
C ASN A 162 3.61 -0.69 -3.19
N LEU A 163 2.52 -0.37 -3.89
CA LEU A 163 1.91 0.95 -3.85
C LEU A 163 0.81 0.95 -2.78
N TYR A 164 0.90 1.86 -1.82
CA TYR A 164 -0.05 2.01 -0.72
C TYR A 164 -1.04 3.11 -1.04
N VAL A 165 -2.33 2.85 -0.82
CA VAL A 165 -3.43 3.78 -1.09
C VAL A 165 -4.10 4.15 0.22
N LEU A 166 -4.03 5.42 0.60
CA LEU A 166 -4.68 5.95 1.80
C LEU A 166 -5.89 6.80 1.41
N GLY A 167 -6.94 6.69 2.21
CA GLY A 167 -8.13 7.52 2.09
C GLY A 167 -7.93 8.95 2.59
N ALA A 168 -8.96 9.78 2.42
CA ALA A 168 -8.98 11.17 2.86
C ALA A 168 -8.81 11.32 4.39
N ASP A 169 -9.16 10.32 5.16
CA ASP A 169 -8.94 10.25 6.61
C ASP A 169 -7.54 9.74 6.99
N GLY A 170 -6.70 9.43 6.00
CA GLY A 170 -5.35 8.89 6.16
C GLY A 170 -5.28 7.41 6.52
N LYS A 171 -6.40 6.70 6.48
CA LYS A 171 -6.40 5.26 6.73
C LYS A 171 -6.05 4.47 5.48
N MET A 172 -5.43 3.33 5.67
CA MET A 172 -5.13 2.39 4.59
C MET A 172 -6.42 1.86 3.95
N LEU A 173 -6.56 2.07 2.64
CA LEU A 173 -7.64 1.52 1.82
C LEU A 173 -7.19 0.31 1.03
N ASN A 174 -5.99 0.38 0.43
CA ASN A 174 -5.50 -0.67 -0.45
C ASN A 174 -3.97 -0.77 -0.43
N ILE A 175 -3.47 -1.96 -0.69
CA ILE A 175 -2.05 -2.23 -0.94
C ILE A 175 -1.97 -2.93 -2.30
N ILE A 176 -1.44 -2.25 -3.29
CA ILE A 176 -1.35 -2.71 -4.67
C ILE A 176 0.04 -3.33 -4.87
N PRO A 177 0.14 -4.63 -5.18
CA PRO A 177 1.42 -5.28 -5.45
C PRO A 177 2.11 -4.69 -6.69
N PHE A 178 3.44 -4.65 -6.68
CA PHE A 178 4.26 -4.32 -7.86
C PHE A 178 3.94 -5.23 -9.06
N GLY A 179 4.03 -4.64 -10.25
CA GLY A 179 3.88 -5.37 -11.52
C GLY A 179 2.44 -5.49 -12.03
N LEU A 180 1.47 -4.88 -11.34
CA LEU A 180 0.14 -4.78 -11.90
C LEU A 180 0.09 -3.76 -13.07
N PRO A 181 -0.76 -4.00 -14.08
CA PRO A 181 -0.94 -3.05 -15.18
C PRO A 181 -1.35 -1.66 -14.68
N THR A 182 -0.82 -0.61 -15.33
CA THR A 182 -1.15 0.79 -14.99
C THR A 182 -2.66 1.05 -15.01
N GLU A 183 -3.39 0.41 -15.93
CA GLU A 183 -4.84 0.50 -16.05
C GLU A 183 -5.56 -0.04 -14.82
N HIS A 184 -5.03 -1.10 -14.20
CA HIS A 184 -5.58 -1.65 -12.96
C HIS A 184 -5.39 -0.66 -11.80
N ILE A 185 -4.19 -0.10 -11.66
CA ILE A 185 -3.90 0.93 -10.65
C ILE A 185 -4.83 2.13 -10.83
N LEU A 186 -4.99 2.60 -12.07
CA LEU A 186 -5.90 3.71 -12.41
C LEU A 186 -7.35 3.40 -12.01
N GLN A 187 -7.82 2.17 -12.27
CA GLN A 187 -9.18 1.77 -11.91
C GLN A 187 -9.39 1.77 -10.40
N VAL A 188 -8.42 1.26 -9.62
CA VAL A 188 -8.48 1.31 -8.16
C VAL A 188 -8.56 2.75 -7.67
N VAL A 189 -7.69 3.63 -8.15
CA VAL A 189 -7.65 5.04 -7.75
C VAL A 189 -8.96 5.76 -8.11
N LYS A 190 -9.51 5.54 -9.31
CA LYS A 190 -10.80 6.12 -9.73
C LYS A 190 -11.97 5.64 -8.86
N ASN A 191 -11.99 4.38 -8.49
CA ASN A 191 -13.01 3.85 -7.61
C ASN A 191 -12.98 4.53 -6.23
N GLU A 192 -11.78 4.74 -5.67
CA GLU A 192 -11.63 5.42 -4.38
C GLU A 192 -12.00 6.91 -4.47
N ILE A 193 -11.66 7.61 -5.56
CA ILE A 193 -12.11 8.98 -5.81
C ILE A 193 -13.64 9.06 -5.88
N ASN A 194 -14.27 8.11 -6.54
CA ASN A 194 -15.74 8.06 -6.62
C ASN A 194 -16.39 7.84 -5.26
N HIS A 195 -15.74 7.11 -4.35
CA HIS A 195 -16.19 6.95 -2.97
C HIS A 195 -16.05 8.27 -2.20
N LEU A 196 -14.94 9.00 -2.37
CA LEU A 196 -14.74 10.31 -1.74
C LEU A 196 -15.81 11.33 -2.14
N ASN A 197 -16.22 11.33 -3.41
CA ASN A 197 -17.24 12.27 -3.93
C ASN A 197 -18.66 12.00 -3.38
N LYS A 198 -18.89 10.88 -2.68
CA LYS A 198 -20.19 10.49 -2.12
C LYS A 198 -20.32 10.80 -0.62
N LEU A 199 -19.23 11.21 0.02
CA LEU A 199 -19.17 11.59 1.43
C LEU A 199 -19.41 13.08 1.60
#